data_0e0574ae2a8ec9e235739ed998352508
#
_entry.id   0e0574ae2a8ec9e235739ed998352508
#
_cell.length_a   1.000
_cell.length_b   1.000
_cell.length_c   1.000
_cell.angle_alpha   90.00
_cell.angle_beta   90.00
_cell.angle_gamma   90.00
#
_symmetry.space_group_name_H-M   'P 1'
#
loop_
_entity.id
_entity.type
_entity.pdbx_description
1 polymer ?
#
loop_
_entity_poly.entity_id
_entity_poly.type
_entity_poly.pdbx_seq_one_letter_code
_entity_poly.pdbx_strand_id
1 'polypeptide(L)'
;LVPHGQELEPETHAVCLTSMLLRTLESDPGRDLSKNIRLGSTLSNDQFANERFHYCLANPPFGKKWEKDSDAVNTEHKEKKYDGRFGPGLPRINDGSMLFLMHLASKLELPENGGGRAAIVLSGSPLFNGGAGSGESEIRRWLLENDLVEAIVALPTEIFFRTGIGTYLWILSNKKDGRREKRVQLINATGFWSSIKNEGNKRRIVDDDQRRQIVDIYAAAENSDVSRMIDYRTFGYRRIKVLRPLRMSLVINDEGLAKLQEEKAWQKLSPEHQQIWLDALRRHMGATHLFGWTETFADETVRSALAAGKVIKAGKTFIKALTNAFGVRDPLGEPVLDADGAVVADPELTDYENVPLTEDIRDYLAREVLPHLPDAYIDETFRDDKDKEIGRVGYEINFNRFFYQYVPPRKLHDIDAELKQVESEIAALLAEVATE
;
A
#
# COMPACT_ATOMS: atom_id res chain seq x y z
N LEU A 1 7.66 -20.20 -33.98
CA LEU A 1 6.97 -19.15 -33.23
C LEU A 1 6.16 -18.28 -34.18
N VAL A 2 4.95 -17.88 -33.75
CA VAL A 2 4.08 -16.95 -34.46
C VAL A 2 3.94 -15.69 -33.60
N PRO A 3 4.66 -14.59 -33.92
CA PRO A 3 4.57 -13.37 -33.13
C PRO A 3 3.25 -12.65 -33.43
N HIS A 4 2.68 -12.09 -32.36
CA HIS A 4 1.57 -11.15 -32.39
C HIS A 4 1.99 -9.90 -31.59
N GLY A 5 1.53 -8.75 -32.00
CA GLY A 5 1.90 -7.52 -31.31
C GLY A 5 0.85 -6.43 -31.49
N GLN A 6 0.82 -5.52 -30.53
CA GLN A 6 0.00 -4.33 -30.59
C GLN A 6 0.82 -3.12 -30.14
N GLU A 7 0.76 -2.05 -30.89
CA GLU A 7 1.50 -0.80 -30.66
C GLU A 7 0.55 0.39 -30.80
N LEU A 8 0.67 1.33 -29.87
CA LEU A 8 -0.15 2.54 -29.84
C LEU A 8 0.34 3.62 -30.80
N GLU A 9 1.67 3.80 -30.87
CA GLU A 9 2.28 4.90 -31.61
C GLU A 9 2.48 4.49 -33.08
N PRO A 10 1.91 5.24 -34.07
CA PRO A 10 1.98 4.88 -35.50
C PRO A 10 3.41 4.73 -36.06
N GLU A 11 4.34 5.59 -35.60
CA GLU A 11 5.74 5.54 -36.06
C GLU A 11 6.41 4.28 -35.52
N THR A 12 6.26 3.95 -34.25
CA THR A 12 6.82 2.72 -33.66
C THR A 12 6.20 1.48 -34.30
N HIS A 13 4.90 1.52 -34.57
CA HIS A 13 4.20 0.46 -35.33
C HIS A 13 4.79 0.24 -36.70
N ALA A 14 5.05 1.30 -37.46
CA ALA A 14 5.67 1.21 -38.81
C ALA A 14 7.08 0.61 -38.76
N VAL A 15 7.89 1.01 -37.77
CA VAL A 15 9.22 0.44 -37.52
C VAL A 15 9.13 -1.06 -37.20
N CYS A 16 8.17 -1.45 -36.36
CA CYS A 16 7.94 -2.85 -36.00
C CYS A 16 7.54 -3.68 -37.24
N LEU A 17 6.60 -3.18 -38.05
CA LEU A 17 6.21 -3.83 -39.32
C LEU A 17 7.39 -4.05 -40.24
N THR A 18 8.21 -3.02 -40.48
CA THR A 18 9.41 -3.09 -41.31
C THR A 18 10.39 -4.14 -40.79
N SER A 19 10.64 -4.14 -39.48
CA SER A 19 11.54 -5.11 -38.85
C SER A 19 11.02 -6.55 -38.98
N MET A 20 9.71 -6.75 -38.87
CA MET A 20 9.11 -8.08 -39.06
C MET A 20 9.16 -8.54 -40.49
N LEU A 21 8.94 -7.66 -41.46
CA LEU A 21 9.09 -7.97 -42.89
C LEU A 21 10.52 -8.37 -43.22
N LEU A 22 11.53 -7.63 -42.80
CA LEU A 22 12.93 -7.96 -43.02
C LEU A 22 13.30 -9.34 -42.48
N ARG A 23 12.90 -9.63 -41.25
CA ARG A 23 13.14 -10.95 -40.66
C ARG A 23 12.41 -12.08 -41.37
N THR A 24 11.22 -11.82 -41.89
CA THR A 24 10.48 -12.80 -42.70
C THR A 24 11.23 -13.11 -44.01
N LEU A 25 11.75 -12.10 -44.70
CA LEU A 25 12.51 -12.28 -45.93
C LEU A 25 13.80 -13.10 -45.72
N GLU A 26 14.43 -12.96 -44.55
CA GLU A 26 15.65 -13.69 -44.18
C GLU A 26 15.37 -15.15 -43.76
N SER A 27 14.27 -15.43 -43.05
CA SER A 27 14.05 -16.73 -42.40
C SER A 27 13.01 -17.64 -43.05
N ASP A 28 11.94 -17.08 -43.63
CA ASP A 28 10.83 -17.83 -44.26
C ASP A 28 10.08 -16.95 -45.25
N PRO A 29 10.56 -16.87 -46.53
CA PRO A 29 10.00 -15.97 -47.56
C PRO A 29 8.52 -16.15 -47.87
N GLY A 30 7.91 -17.24 -47.43
CA GLY A 30 6.48 -17.55 -47.64
C GLY A 30 5.55 -17.03 -46.58
N ARG A 31 6.08 -16.52 -45.46
CA ARG A 31 5.31 -16.16 -44.25
C ARG A 31 5.42 -14.67 -43.98
N ASP A 32 4.31 -13.97 -44.01
CA ASP A 32 4.26 -12.54 -43.64
C ASP A 32 3.92 -12.36 -42.15
N LEU A 33 4.93 -12.14 -41.31
CA LEU A 33 4.81 -11.93 -39.88
C LEU A 33 4.23 -10.55 -39.51
N SER A 34 4.28 -9.59 -40.44
CA SER A 34 3.80 -8.22 -40.19
C SER A 34 2.27 -8.15 -40.01
N LYS A 35 1.52 -9.10 -40.59
CA LYS A 35 0.05 -9.16 -40.51
C LYS A 35 -0.49 -9.32 -39.11
N ASN A 36 0.33 -9.82 -38.18
CA ASN A 36 -0.04 -10.04 -36.78
C ASN A 36 0.33 -8.85 -35.89
N ILE A 37 0.84 -7.76 -36.46
CA ILE A 37 1.17 -6.55 -35.68
C ILE A 37 0.08 -5.50 -35.94
N ARG A 38 -0.65 -5.11 -34.93
CA ARG A 38 -1.82 -4.24 -35.04
C ARG A 38 -1.59 -2.90 -34.37
N LEU A 39 -2.19 -1.84 -34.92
CA LEU A 39 -2.16 -0.49 -34.35
C LEU A 39 -3.34 -0.29 -33.40
N GLY A 40 -3.08 0.24 -32.20
CA GLY A 40 -4.12 0.59 -31.25
C GLY A 40 -3.67 0.49 -29.79
N SER A 41 -4.47 1.09 -28.90
CA SER A 41 -4.20 1.02 -27.46
C SER A 41 -4.51 -0.37 -26.90
N THR A 42 -3.54 -1.00 -26.26
CA THR A 42 -3.72 -2.27 -25.54
C THR A 42 -4.78 -2.17 -24.42
N LEU A 43 -4.91 -1.01 -23.78
CA LEU A 43 -5.80 -0.84 -22.65
C LEU A 43 -7.25 -0.60 -23.08
N SER A 44 -7.48 0.30 -24.06
CA SER A 44 -8.83 0.69 -24.47
C SER A 44 -9.35 -0.04 -25.71
N ASN A 45 -8.47 -0.65 -26.51
CA ASN A 45 -8.85 -1.31 -27.77
C ASN A 45 -7.98 -2.57 -28.00
N ASP A 46 -8.24 -3.61 -27.24
CA ASP A 46 -7.55 -4.89 -27.35
C ASP A 46 -7.87 -5.58 -28.68
N GLN A 47 -6.95 -5.54 -29.62
CA GLN A 47 -7.09 -6.13 -30.95
C GLN A 47 -7.04 -7.66 -30.97
N PHE A 48 -6.65 -8.27 -29.85
CA PHE A 48 -6.54 -9.73 -29.67
C PHE A 48 -7.44 -10.22 -28.53
N ALA A 49 -8.63 -9.62 -28.36
CA ALA A 49 -9.50 -9.85 -27.20
C ALA A 49 -9.78 -11.32 -26.91
N ASN A 50 -9.92 -12.15 -27.94
CA ASN A 50 -10.24 -13.58 -27.83
C ASN A 50 -9.03 -14.50 -28.02
N GLU A 51 -7.82 -13.93 -28.11
CA GLU A 51 -6.61 -14.72 -28.35
C GLU A 51 -5.82 -14.89 -27.05
N ARG A 52 -5.16 -16.04 -26.90
CA ARG A 52 -4.30 -16.39 -25.80
C ARG A 52 -2.94 -16.85 -26.34
N PHE A 53 -1.92 -16.70 -25.52
CA PHE A 53 -0.54 -16.90 -25.95
C PHE A 53 0.25 -17.71 -24.92
N HIS A 54 1.12 -18.59 -25.42
CA HIS A 54 2.05 -19.34 -24.58
C HIS A 54 3.13 -18.44 -23.95
N TYR A 55 3.53 -17.38 -24.68
CA TYR A 55 4.53 -16.42 -24.23
C TYR A 55 4.07 -15.00 -24.50
N CYS A 56 4.09 -14.16 -23.47
CA CYS A 56 3.79 -12.74 -23.55
C CYS A 56 5.00 -11.92 -23.07
N LEU A 57 5.39 -10.90 -23.81
CA LEU A 57 6.47 -10.01 -23.43
C LEU A 57 6.01 -8.57 -23.54
N ALA A 58 6.35 -7.73 -22.55
CA ALA A 58 6.07 -6.31 -22.59
C ALA A 58 7.13 -5.48 -21.87
N ASN A 59 7.35 -4.29 -22.39
CA ASN A 59 8.10 -3.22 -21.76
C ASN A 59 7.29 -1.93 -21.90
N PRO A 60 6.21 -1.78 -21.12
CA PRO A 60 5.35 -0.60 -21.21
C PRO A 60 6.06 0.64 -20.69
N PRO A 61 5.60 1.86 -21.04
CA PRO A 61 6.16 3.10 -20.53
C PRO A 61 5.95 3.19 -19.00
N PHE A 62 7.04 3.52 -18.26
CA PHE A 62 7.01 3.60 -16.80
C PHE A 62 6.26 4.84 -16.32
N GLY A 63 5.38 4.69 -15.31
CA GLY A 63 4.68 5.77 -14.65
C GLY A 63 3.78 6.61 -15.58
N LYS A 64 3.33 6.06 -16.70
CA LYS A 64 2.46 6.78 -17.64
C LYS A 64 1.03 6.80 -17.12
N LYS A 65 0.42 7.98 -17.16
CA LYS A 65 -1.00 8.16 -16.89
C LYS A 65 -1.85 7.44 -17.93
N TRP A 66 -2.97 6.86 -17.48
CA TRP A 66 -3.92 6.15 -18.35
C TRP A 66 -5.26 6.88 -18.53
N GLU A 67 -5.28 8.21 -18.33
CA GLU A 67 -6.47 9.06 -18.47
C GLU A 67 -7.18 8.87 -19.82
N LYS A 68 -6.44 8.73 -20.92
CA LYS A 68 -7.00 8.55 -22.27
C LYS A 68 -7.76 7.23 -22.44
N ASP A 69 -7.39 6.22 -21.67
CA ASP A 69 -8.00 4.89 -21.71
C ASP A 69 -9.02 4.68 -20.59
N SER A 70 -9.22 5.69 -19.70
CA SER A 70 -9.97 5.54 -18.44
C SER A 70 -11.42 5.11 -18.64
N ASP A 71 -12.11 5.63 -19.62
CA ASP A 71 -13.53 5.31 -19.88
C ASP A 71 -13.69 3.83 -20.24
N ALA A 72 -12.86 3.33 -21.16
CA ALA A 72 -12.90 1.93 -21.58
C ALA A 72 -12.51 0.99 -20.44
N VAL A 73 -11.42 1.31 -19.72
CA VAL A 73 -10.94 0.51 -18.59
C VAL A 73 -11.96 0.47 -17.45
N ASN A 74 -12.56 1.63 -17.07
CA ASN A 74 -13.59 1.70 -16.04
C ASN A 74 -14.85 0.94 -16.45
N THR A 75 -15.25 1.03 -17.72
CA THR A 75 -16.41 0.30 -18.26
C THR A 75 -16.16 -1.21 -18.17
N GLU A 76 -15.01 -1.69 -18.64
CA GLU A 76 -14.65 -3.11 -18.56
C GLU A 76 -14.61 -3.60 -17.11
N HIS A 77 -14.00 -2.83 -16.19
CA HIS A 77 -13.95 -3.16 -14.76
C HIS A 77 -15.35 -3.30 -14.15
N LYS A 78 -16.26 -2.37 -14.44
CA LYS A 78 -17.62 -2.35 -13.85
C LYS A 78 -18.52 -3.44 -14.43
N GLU A 79 -18.51 -3.60 -15.74
CA GLU A 79 -19.43 -4.48 -16.45
C GLU A 79 -18.99 -5.94 -16.45
N LYS A 80 -17.68 -6.19 -16.69
CA LYS A 80 -17.17 -7.55 -16.81
C LYS A 80 -16.60 -8.11 -15.51
N LYS A 81 -16.27 -7.24 -14.53
CA LYS A 81 -15.67 -7.68 -13.27
C LYS A 81 -14.53 -8.69 -13.52
N TYR A 82 -14.55 -9.85 -12.86
CA TYR A 82 -13.53 -10.89 -13.02
C TYR A 82 -13.58 -11.66 -14.36
N ASP A 83 -14.62 -11.48 -15.15
CA ASP A 83 -14.67 -12.00 -16.54
C ASP A 83 -13.91 -11.09 -17.52
N GLY A 84 -13.57 -9.87 -17.08
CA GLY A 84 -12.73 -8.94 -17.79
C GLY A 84 -11.29 -8.93 -17.28
N ARG A 85 -10.45 -8.15 -17.96
CA ARG A 85 -9.02 -8.01 -17.63
C ARG A 85 -8.77 -7.28 -16.31
N PHE A 86 -9.62 -6.31 -15.96
CA PHE A 86 -9.39 -5.35 -14.90
C PHE A 86 -10.28 -5.58 -13.65
N GLY A 87 -10.87 -6.76 -13.54
CA GLY A 87 -11.73 -7.13 -12.41
C GLY A 87 -11.11 -7.04 -11.03
N PRO A 88 -9.84 -7.43 -10.83
CA PRO A 88 -9.17 -7.38 -9.54
C PRO A 88 -9.15 -6.01 -8.87
N GLY A 89 -8.97 -4.94 -9.65
CA GLY A 89 -8.91 -3.56 -9.16
C GLY A 89 -8.39 -2.59 -10.21
N LEU A 90 -8.44 -1.30 -9.90
CA LEU A 90 -7.89 -0.25 -10.75
C LEU A 90 -6.80 0.51 -10.01
N PRO A 91 -5.61 0.68 -10.61
CA PRO A 91 -4.56 1.50 -10.03
C PRO A 91 -4.92 2.98 -10.14
N ARG A 92 -4.22 3.82 -9.38
CA ARG A 92 -4.35 5.28 -9.52
C ARG A 92 -4.10 5.71 -10.96
N ILE A 93 -4.79 6.76 -11.39
CA ILE A 93 -4.75 7.27 -12.77
C ILE A 93 -3.34 7.67 -13.24
N ASN A 94 -2.46 8.01 -12.29
CA ASN A 94 -1.11 8.48 -12.58
C ASN A 94 -0.12 7.36 -12.95
N ASP A 95 -0.49 6.08 -12.78
CA ASP A 95 0.38 4.94 -13.09
C ASP A 95 -0.42 3.74 -13.60
N GLY A 96 -0.37 3.51 -14.92
CA GLY A 96 -1.04 2.40 -15.60
C GLY A 96 -0.29 1.07 -15.60
N SER A 97 0.87 0.98 -14.94
CA SER A 97 1.74 -0.21 -14.97
C SER A 97 1.01 -1.52 -14.62
N MET A 98 0.15 -1.47 -13.59
CA MET A 98 -0.62 -2.63 -13.14
C MET A 98 -1.71 -3.06 -14.13
N LEU A 99 -2.21 -2.14 -14.98
CA LEU A 99 -3.16 -2.49 -16.04
C LEU A 99 -2.49 -3.37 -17.11
N PHE A 100 -1.26 -3.04 -17.51
CA PHE A 100 -0.49 -3.88 -18.43
C PHE A 100 -0.16 -5.25 -17.83
N LEU A 101 0.14 -5.30 -16.54
CA LEU A 101 0.39 -6.56 -15.82
C LEU A 101 -0.86 -7.46 -15.83
N MET A 102 -2.04 -6.91 -15.52
CA MET A 102 -3.32 -7.63 -15.60
C MET A 102 -3.67 -8.05 -17.03
N HIS A 103 -3.43 -7.16 -18.02
CA HIS A 103 -3.63 -7.49 -19.41
C HIS A 103 -2.79 -8.70 -19.82
N LEU A 104 -1.49 -8.72 -19.52
CA LEU A 104 -0.64 -9.88 -19.83
C LEU A 104 -1.12 -11.16 -19.14
N ALA A 105 -1.52 -11.06 -17.85
CA ALA A 105 -2.06 -12.21 -17.14
C ALA A 105 -3.32 -12.78 -17.82
N SER A 106 -4.19 -11.91 -18.36
CA SER A 106 -5.40 -12.32 -19.08
C SER A 106 -5.12 -12.97 -20.44
N LYS A 107 -3.94 -12.72 -21.01
CA LYS A 107 -3.52 -13.26 -22.32
C LYS A 107 -2.78 -14.59 -22.24
N LEU A 108 -2.51 -15.10 -21.06
CA LEU A 108 -1.86 -16.40 -20.91
C LEU A 108 -2.74 -17.52 -21.44
N GLU A 109 -2.14 -18.48 -22.14
CA GLU A 109 -2.80 -19.70 -22.58
C GLU A 109 -3.33 -20.47 -21.37
N LEU A 110 -4.46 -21.15 -21.54
CA LEU A 110 -5.11 -21.86 -20.44
C LEU A 110 -4.23 -23.01 -19.92
N PRO A 111 -4.27 -23.33 -18.61
CA PRO A 111 -3.48 -24.40 -18.01
C PRO A 111 -3.69 -25.77 -18.66
N GLU A 112 -4.92 -26.08 -19.10
CA GLU A 112 -5.27 -27.30 -19.82
C GLU A 112 -4.61 -27.42 -21.18
N ASN A 113 -4.31 -26.29 -21.84
CA ASN A 113 -3.62 -26.21 -23.13
C ASN A 113 -2.10 -26.08 -22.99
N GLY A 114 -1.55 -26.33 -21.81
CA GLY A 114 -0.13 -26.21 -21.53
C GLY A 114 0.26 -25.00 -20.70
N GLY A 115 -0.64 -24.05 -20.49
CA GLY A 115 -0.41 -22.81 -19.77
C GLY A 115 0.41 -21.79 -20.57
N GLY A 116 0.55 -20.61 -20.00
CA GLY A 116 1.34 -19.52 -20.56
C GLY A 116 2.31 -18.91 -19.57
N ARG A 117 3.30 -18.20 -20.09
CA ARG A 117 4.25 -17.38 -19.34
C ARG A 117 4.29 -15.96 -19.88
N ALA A 118 4.41 -15.00 -18.97
CA ALA A 118 4.63 -13.61 -19.35
C ALA A 118 5.86 -13.05 -18.64
N ALA A 119 6.53 -12.12 -19.32
CA ALA A 119 7.59 -11.31 -18.74
C ALA A 119 7.33 -9.83 -19.04
N ILE A 120 7.33 -9.00 -18.00
CA ILE A 120 7.08 -7.56 -18.10
C ILE A 120 8.07 -6.78 -17.25
N VAL A 121 8.66 -5.74 -17.86
CA VAL A 121 9.55 -4.82 -17.14
C VAL A 121 8.74 -3.66 -16.59
N LEU A 122 8.82 -3.43 -15.28
CA LEU A 122 8.11 -2.37 -14.58
C LEU A 122 9.07 -1.59 -13.66
N SER A 123 8.66 -0.40 -13.26
CA SER A 123 9.31 0.34 -12.16
C SER A 123 9.06 -0.34 -10.81
N GLY A 124 9.61 0.23 -9.72
CA GLY A 124 9.38 -0.29 -8.38
C GLY A 124 7.96 -0.07 -7.83
N SER A 125 7.22 0.91 -8.37
CA SER A 125 5.90 1.30 -7.83
C SER A 125 4.88 0.15 -7.74
N PRO A 126 4.76 -0.77 -8.70
CA PRO A 126 3.87 -1.93 -8.58
C PRO A 126 4.15 -2.85 -7.39
N LEU A 127 5.34 -2.83 -6.83
CA LEU A 127 5.71 -3.69 -5.70
C LEU A 127 5.04 -3.25 -4.39
N PHE A 128 4.90 -1.94 -4.15
CA PHE A 128 4.52 -1.43 -2.83
C PHE A 128 3.49 -0.29 -2.84
N ASN A 129 3.20 0.36 -3.96
CA ASN A 129 2.22 1.43 -3.99
C ASN A 129 0.81 0.92 -3.68
N GLY A 130 0.07 1.72 -2.89
CA GLY A 130 -1.29 1.41 -2.47
C GLY A 130 -1.36 0.48 -1.25
N GLY A 131 -2.01 0.94 -0.17
CA GLY A 131 -2.24 0.16 1.04
C GLY A 131 -3.42 -0.82 0.92
N ALA A 132 -3.69 -1.56 1.97
CA ALA A 132 -4.79 -2.52 2.06
C ALA A 132 -6.13 -1.91 1.59
N GLY A 133 -6.82 -2.59 0.69
CA GLY A 133 -8.08 -2.17 0.08
C GLY A 133 -7.93 -1.18 -1.09
N SER A 134 -6.71 -0.74 -1.45
CA SER A 134 -6.50 0.04 -2.68
C SER A 134 -6.48 -0.86 -3.92
N GLY A 135 -6.75 -0.28 -5.09
CA GLY A 135 -6.76 -1.03 -6.34
C GLY A 135 -5.42 -1.72 -6.63
N GLU A 136 -4.30 -1.06 -6.37
CA GLU A 136 -2.96 -1.65 -6.55
C GLU A 136 -2.72 -2.84 -5.60
N SER A 137 -3.11 -2.70 -4.34
CA SER A 137 -3.00 -3.81 -3.37
C SER A 137 -3.91 -4.98 -3.74
N GLU A 138 -5.13 -4.71 -4.20
CA GLU A 138 -6.07 -5.74 -4.64
C GLU A 138 -5.60 -6.47 -5.91
N ILE A 139 -4.91 -5.77 -6.83
CA ILE A 139 -4.27 -6.42 -8.00
C ILE A 139 -3.14 -7.33 -7.55
N ARG A 140 -2.25 -6.89 -6.63
CA ARG A 140 -1.20 -7.75 -6.06
C ARG A 140 -1.79 -8.95 -5.35
N ARG A 141 -2.85 -8.74 -4.53
CA ARG A 141 -3.60 -9.80 -3.87
C ARG A 141 -4.06 -10.86 -4.86
N TRP A 142 -4.72 -10.41 -5.93
CA TRP A 142 -5.22 -11.31 -6.96
C TRP A 142 -4.10 -12.10 -7.64
N LEU A 143 -3.00 -11.44 -8.03
CA LEU A 143 -1.87 -12.09 -8.68
C LEU A 143 -1.21 -13.14 -7.77
N LEU A 144 -1.05 -12.85 -6.49
CA LEU A 144 -0.35 -13.69 -5.53
C LEU A 144 -1.24 -14.84 -5.03
N GLU A 145 -2.50 -14.58 -4.68
CA GLU A 145 -3.45 -15.60 -4.22
C GLU A 145 -3.82 -16.60 -5.32
N ASN A 146 -3.85 -16.16 -6.61
CA ASN A 146 -4.03 -17.05 -7.77
C ASN A 146 -2.72 -17.66 -8.28
N ASP A 147 -1.64 -17.51 -7.52
CA ASP A 147 -0.34 -18.10 -7.79
C ASP A 147 0.25 -17.79 -9.18
N LEU A 148 -0.01 -16.57 -9.69
CA LEU A 148 0.41 -16.15 -11.02
C LEU A 148 1.84 -15.59 -11.06
N VAL A 149 2.36 -15.02 -9.97
CA VAL A 149 3.71 -14.45 -9.92
C VAL A 149 4.74 -15.54 -9.68
N GLU A 150 5.53 -15.88 -10.68
CA GLU A 150 6.56 -16.91 -10.60
C GLU A 150 7.88 -16.37 -10.04
N ALA A 151 8.33 -15.21 -10.57
CA ALA A 151 9.54 -14.55 -10.08
C ALA A 151 9.50 -13.03 -10.30
N ILE A 152 10.31 -12.31 -9.53
CA ILE A 152 10.60 -10.89 -9.71
C ILE A 152 12.10 -10.69 -9.64
N VAL A 153 12.68 -10.13 -10.71
CA VAL A 153 14.11 -9.88 -10.84
C VAL A 153 14.36 -8.38 -10.76
N ALA A 154 15.09 -7.93 -9.74
CA ALA A 154 15.56 -6.55 -9.65
C ALA A 154 16.74 -6.37 -10.63
N LEU A 155 16.60 -5.48 -11.59
CA LEU A 155 17.59 -5.21 -12.63
C LEU A 155 18.53 -4.06 -12.23
N PRO A 156 19.75 -4.01 -12.79
CA PRO A 156 20.63 -2.88 -12.58
C PRO A 156 19.99 -1.56 -13.04
N THR A 157 20.33 -0.48 -12.41
CA THR A 157 19.97 0.87 -12.88
C THR A 157 20.72 1.23 -14.15
N GLU A 158 20.24 2.21 -14.92
CA GLU A 158 20.92 2.75 -16.11
C GLU A 158 21.13 1.74 -17.27
N ILE A 159 20.35 0.63 -17.31
CA ILE A 159 20.39 -0.34 -18.42
C ILE A 159 19.43 0.03 -19.56
N PHE A 160 18.47 0.92 -19.33
CA PHE A 160 17.51 1.38 -20.34
C PHE A 160 17.80 2.80 -20.80
N PHE A 161 17.45 3.12 -22.06
CA PHE A 161 17.53 4.47 -22.57
C PHE A 161 16.53 5.39 -21.86
N ARG A 162 16.92 6.64 -21.66
CA ARG A 162 16.08 7.73 -21.09
C ARG A 162 15.59 7.52 -19.66
N THR A 163 16.09 6.53 -18.92
CA THR A 163 15.74 6.33 -17.52
C THR A 163 16.90 5.78 -16.70
N GLY A 164 17.10 6.33 -15.51
CA GLY A 164 18.05 5.83 -14.51
C GLY A 164 17.40 5.13 -13.33
N ILE A 165 16.04 4.92 -13.35
CA ILE A 165 15.32 4.31 -12.25
C ILE A 165 15.60 2.81 -12.13
N GLY A 166 15.47 2.29 -10.91
CA GLY A 166 15.44 0.84 -10.68
C GLY A 166 14.22 0.21 -11.33
N THR A 167 14.44 -0.87 -12.06
CA THR A 167 13.41 -1.62 -12.76
C THR A 167 13.39 -3.07 -12.32
N TYR A 168 12.21 -3.69 -12.46
CA TYR A 168 11.95 -5.06 -12.05
C TYR A 168 11.32 -5.83 -13.20
N LEU A 169 11.88 -6.99 -13.51
CA LEU A 169 11.29 -7.94 -14.46
C LEU A 169 10.35 -8.86 -13.67
N TRP A 170 9.06 -8.74 -13.92
CA TRP A 170 8.06 -9.66 -13.39
C TRP A 170 7.88 -10.83 -14.35
N ILE A 171 7.94 -12.04 -13.83
CA ILE A 171 7.69 -13.29 -14.54
C ILE A 171 6.40 -13.89 -14.00
N LEU A 172 5.41 -14.01 -14.88
CA LEU A 172 4.12 -14.61 -14.58
C LEU A 172 4.03 -15.99 -15.21
N SER A 173 3.35 -16.91 -14.54
CA SER A 173 2.97 -18.22 -15.06
C SER A 173 1.66 -18.65 -14.42
N ASN A 174 0.73 -19.17 -15.21
CA ASN A 174 -0.48 -19.81 -14.70
C ASN A 174 -0.37 -21.36 -14.63
N LYS A 175 0.84 -21.87 -14.86
CA LYS A 175 1.19 -23.28 -14.71
C LYS A 175 2.62 -23.41 -14.21
N LYS A 176 2.81 -23.17 -12.92
CA LYS A 176 4.10 -23.29 -12.26
C LYS A 176 4.49 -24.78 -12.07
N ASP A 177 5.77 -25.06 -11.96
CA ASP A 177 6.23 -26.37 -11.49
C ASP A 177 5.99 -26.50 -9.97
N GLY A 178 5.89 -27.74 -9.45
CA GLY A 178 5.55 -27.99 -8.05
C GLY A 178 6.50 -27.35 -7.03
N ARG A 179 7.77 -27.08 -7.40
CA ARG A 179 8.74 -26.41 -6.51
C ARG A 179 8.41 -24.92 -6.31
N ARG A 180 7.66 -24.34 -7.24
CA ARG A 180 7.30 -22.93 -7.29
C ARG A 180 5.87 -22.63 -6.86
N GLU A 181 5.07 -23.70 -6.61
CA GLU A 181 3.69 -23.51 -6.15
C GLU A 181 3.62 -22.69 -4.88
N LYS A 182 2.76 -21.66 -4.89
CA LYS A 182 2.55 -20.70 -3.79
C LYS A 182 3.82 -19.99 -3.32
N ARG A 183 4.86 -19.97 -4.14
CA ARG A 183 6.11 -19.27 -3.88
C ARG A 183 6.43 -18.29 -5.00
N VAL A 184 7.11 -17.23 -4.64
CA VAL A 184 7.65 -16.24 -5.56
C VAL A 184 9.17 -16.21 -5.38
N GLN A 185 9.89 -16.36 -6.48
CA GLN A 185 11.34 -16.18 -6.46
C GLN A 185 11.69 -14.71 -6.60
N LEU A 186 12.36 -14.15 -5.61
CA LEU A 186 12.97 -12.81 -5.72
C LEU A 186 14.44 -13.00 -6.10
N ILE A 187 14.88 -12.28 -7.15
CA ILE A 187 16.28 -12.32 -7.63
C ILE A 187 16.84 -10.91 -7.63
N ASN A 188 17.90 -10.69 -6.87
CA ASN A 188 18.62 -9.43 -6.86
C ASN A 188 19.75 -9.46 -7.92
N ALA A 189 19.42 -9.02 -9.13
CA ALA A 189 20.38 -8.93 -10.23
C ALA A 189 21.00 -7.53 -10.36
N THR A 190 20.87 -6.65 -9.39
CA THR A 190 21.39 -5.27 -9.45
C THR A 190 22.90 -5.17 -9.61
N GLY A 191 23.65 -6.21 -9.23
CA GLY A 191 25.09 -6.32 -9.40
C GLY A 191 25.57 -6.94 -10.71
N PHE A 192 24.67 -7.45 -11.57
CA PHE A 192 25.01 -8.13 -12.83
C PHE A 192 25.05 -7.15 -13.99
N TRP A 193 26.11 -6.39 -14.12
CA TRP A 193 26.26 -5.41 -15.19
C TRP A 193 27.72 -5.15 -15.56
N SER A 194 27.93 -4.71 -16.78
CA SER A 194 29.20 -4.21 -17.30
C SER A 194 29.03 -2.75 -17.77
N SER A 195 30.07 -1.95 -17.57
CA SER A 195 30.06 -0.53 -18.00
C SER A 195 30.18 -0.42 -19.51
N ILE A 196 29.43 0.50 -20.10
CA ILE A 196 29.54 0.86 -21.50
C ILE A 196 29.82 2.36 -21.67
N LYS A 197 30.28 2.78 -22.86
CA LYS A 197 30.35 4.19 -23.21
C LYS A 197 28.95 4.81 -23.07
N ASN A 198 28.90 6.01 -22.53
CA ASN A 198 27.67 6.72 -22.26
C ASN A 198 26.84 6.96 -23.52
N GLU A 199 25.66 6.34 -23.60
CA GLU A 199 24.68 6.53 -24.67
C GLU A 199 23.41 7.16 -24.07
N GLY A 200 23.43 8.46 -23.88
CA GLY A 200 22.41 9.18 -23.13
C GLY A 200 22.45 8.79 -21.64
N ASN A 201 21.33 8.27 -21.08
CA ASN A 201 21.28 7.80 -19.69
C ASN A 201 21.68 6.34 -19.52
N LYS A 202 21.91 5.61 -20.61
CA LYS A 202 22.34 4.22 -20.56
C LYS A 202 23.84 4.14 -20.36
N ARG A 203 24.28 3.64 -19.22
CA ARG A 203 25.69 3.49 -18.83
C ARG A 203 26.09 2.05 -18.55
N ARG A 204 25.11 1.16 -18.46
CA ARG A 204 25.28 -0.24 -18.08
C ARG A 204 24.60 -1.17 -19.07
N ILE A 205 25.12 -2.35 -19.19
CA ILE A 205 24.54 -3.45 -19.94
C ILE A 205 24.61 -4.73 -19.13
N VAL A 206 23.62 -5.58 -19.28
CA VAL A 206 23.68 -6.98 -18.83
C VAL A 206 24.16 -7.77 -20.04
N ASP A 207 25.41 -8.22 -20.01
CA ASP A 207 26.01 -8.98 -21.11
C ASP A 207 25.51 -10.43 -21.17
N ASP A 208 25.96 -11.19 -22.16
CA ASP A 208 25.46 -12.55 -22.39
C ASP A 208 25.79 -13.51 -21.26
N ASP A 209 26.93 -13.37 -20.62
CA ASP A 209 27.33 -14.24 -19.52
C ASP A 209 26.51 -13.90 -18.27
N GLN A 210 26.32 -12.62 -17.99
CA GLN A 210 25.47 -12.16 -16.88
C GLN A 210 23.99 -12.56 -17.08
N ARG A 211 23.49 -12.50 -18.33
CA ARG A 211 22.15 -13.00 -18.65
C ARG A 211 22.02 -14.49 -18.40
N ARG A 212 23.02 -15.29 -18.80
CA ARG A 212 23.03 -16.73 -18.51
C ARG A 212 23.03 -16.99 -17.01
N GLN A 213 23.86 -16.29 -16.25
CA GLN A 213 23.90 -16.42 -14.79
C GLN A 213 22.52 -16.10 -14.15
N ILE A 214 21.85 -15.03 -14.57
CA ILE A 214 20.52 -14.69 -14.06
C ILE A 214 19.50 -15.80 -14.42
N VAL A 215 19.57 -16.34 -15.64
CA VAL A 215 18.70 -17.44 -16.09
C VAL A 215 18.99 -18.72 -15.30
N ASP A 216 20.25 -19.03 -15.02
CA ASP A 216 20.63 -20.20 -14.21
C ASP A 216 20.15 -20.08 -12.77
N ILE A 217 20.28 -18.89 -12.15
CA ILE A 217 19.73 -18.59 -10.82
C ILE A 217 18.19 -18.75 -10.84
N TYR A 218 17.53 -18.24 -11.86
CA TYR A 218 16.09 -18.40 -12.02
C TYR A 218 15.70 -19.88 -12.17
N ALA A 219 16.41 -20.64 -13.03
CA ALA A 219 16.10 -22.05 -13.28
C ALA A 219 16.34 -22.94 -12.04
N ALA A 220 17.36 -22.65 -11.24
CA ALA A 220 17.66 -23.40 -10.00
C ALA A 220 16.51 -23.32 -8.99
N ALA A 221 15.84 -22.18 -8.90
CA ALA A 221 14.75 -21.92 -7.94
C ALA A 221 15.15 -22.23 -6.49
N GLU A 222 16.34 -21.76 -6.10
CA GLU A 222 16.97 -22.02 -4.79
C GLU A 222 17.26 -20.71 -4.07
N ASN A 223 17.45 -20.81 -2.75
CA ASN A 223 17.93 -19.69 -1.94
C ASN A 223 19.45 -19.53 -2.09
N SER A 224 19.89 -18.29 -2.29
CA SER A 224 21.29 -17.89 -2.35
C SER A 224 21.44 -16.44 -1.89
N ASP A 225 22.63 -15.87 -1.94
CA ASP A 225 22.84 -14.45 -1.59
C ASP A 225 22.02 -13.50 -2.48
N VAL A 226 21.76 -13.90 -3.71
CA VAL A 226 21.02 -13.11 -4.71
C VAL A 226 19.64 -13.67 -5.06
N SER A 227 19.18 -14.75 -4.45
CA SER A 227 17.90 -15.39 -4.71
C SER A 227 17.19 -15.82 -3.43
N ARG A 228 15.89 -15.61 -3.36
CA ARG A 228 15.02 -16.03 -2.25
C ARG A 228 13.73 -16.64 -2.79
N MET A 229 13.38 -17.84 -2.32
CA MET A 229 12.09 -18.50 -2.57
C MET A 229 11.14 -18.18 -1.41
N ILE A 230 10.19 -17.29 -1.62
CA ILE A 230 9.32 -16.74 -0.58
C ILE A 230 7.90 -17.26 -0.73
N ASP A 231 7.28 -17.75 0.35
CA ASP A 231 5.84 -18.03 0.39
C ASP A 231 5.07 -16.73 0.16
N TYR A 232 4.09 -16.74 -0.76
CA TYR A 232 3.36 -15.53 -1.15
C TYR A 232 2.67 -14.84 0.04
N ARG A 233 2.27 -15.57 1.09
CA ARG A 233 1.62 -15.01 2.28
C ARG A 233 2.55 -14.08 3.07
N THR A 234 3.87 -14.24 2.91
CA THR A 234 4.87 -13.36 3.54
C THR A 234 4.79 -11.92 3.02
N PHE A 235 4.23 -11.71 1.84
CA PHE A 235 3.98 -10.38 1.26
C PHE A 235 2.65 -9.78 1.72
N GLY A 236 1.81 -10.59 2.36
CA GLY A 236 0.50 -10.19 2.83
C GLY A 236 0.51 -9.72 4.28
N TYR A 237 -0.36 -8.77 4.55
CA TYR A 237 -0.65 -8.29 5.89
C TYR A 237 -2.15 -8.01 6.04
N ARG A 238 -2.60 -8.03 7.27
CA ARG A 238 -3.94 -7.59 7.64
C ARG A 238 -3.85 -6.28 8.39
N ARG A 239 -4.35 -5.21 7.79
CA ARG A 239 -4.41 -3.89 8.41
C ARG A 239 -5.59 -3.86 9.36
N ILE A 240 -5.33 -3.91 10.66
CA ILE A 240 -6.33 -3.74 11.70
C ILE A 240 -6.42 -2.28 12.12
N LYS A 241 -7.60 -1.88 12.59
CA LYS A 241 -7.83 -0.56 13.17
C LYS A 241 -7.82 -0.70 14.68
N VAL A 242 -6.90 0.02 15.30
CA VAL A 242 -6.71 0.03 16.75
C VAL A 242 -7.35 1.29 17.32
N LEU A 243 -8.21 1.09 18.28
CA LEU A 243 -8.95 2.14 18.96
C LEU A 243 -8.48 2.25 20.41
N ARG A 244 -8.61 3.44 20.96
CA ARG A 244 -8.46 3.69 22.39
C ARG A 244 -9.70 4.38 22.94
N PRO A 245 -10.07 4.16 24.21
CA PRO A 245 -11.20 4.82 24.83
C PRO A 245 -11.06 6.34 24.83
N LEU A 246 -12.13 7.04 24.50
CA LEU A 246 -12.23 8.46 24.80
C LEU A 246 -12.34 8.60 26.32
N ARG A 247 -11.36 9.23 26.96
CA ARG A 247 -11.34 9.50 28.40
C ARG A 247 -11.57 10.97 28.67
N MET A 248 -12.45 11.25 29.58
CA MET A 248 -12.84 12.61 29.89
C MET A 248 -12.97 12.81 31.41
N SER A 249 -12.60 14.01 31.83
CA SER A 249 -12.99 14.59 33.13
C SER A 249 -13.98 15.72 32.91
N LEU A 250 -14.79 16.03 33.91
CA LEU A 250 -15.66 17.20 33.89
C LEU A 250 -15.05 18.30 34.74
N VAL A 251 -14.91 19.48 34.17
CA VAL A 251 -14.42 20.67 34.87
C VAL A 251 -15.49 21.74 34.84
N ILE A 252 -16.08 21.99 36.01
CA ILE A 252 -17.11 23.02 36.13
C ILE A 252 -16.45 24.37 36.31
N ASN A 253 -16.64 25.27 35.34
CA ASN A 253 -16.09 26.62 35.31
C ASN A 253 -17.06 27.58 34.63
N ASP A 254 -16.77 28.88 34.70
CA ASP A 254 -17.63 29.92 34.14
C ASP A 254 -17.75 29.83 32.60
N GLU A 255 -16.68 29.43 31.93
CA GLU A 255 -16.70 29.23 30.46
C GLU A 255 -17.65 28.10 30.07
N GLY A 256 -17.61 26.97 30.78
CA GLY A 256 -18.53 25.85 30.60
C GLY A 256 -19.98 26.24 30.90
N LEU A 257 -20.23 27.04 31.94
CA LEU A 257 -21.56 27.57 32.22
C LEU A 257 -22.09 28.43 31.09
N ALA A 258 -21.26 29.29 30.49
CA ALA A 258 -21.63 30.10 29.32
C ALA A 258 -21.97 29.21 28.13
N LYS A 259 -21.12 28.24 27.79
CA LYS A 259 -21.36 27.25 26.72
C LYS A 259 -22.63 26.44 26.92
N LEU A 260 -22.90 26.00 28.18
CA LEU A 260 -24.13 25.27 28.50
C LEU A 260 -25.39 26.09 28.21
N GLN A 261 -25.35 27.39 28.50
CA GLN A 261 -26.51 28.27 28.30
C GLN A 261 -26.82 28.47 26.80
N GLU A 262 -25.86 28.29 25.92
CA GLU A 262 -26.03 28.34 24.49
C GLU A 262 -26.60 27.03 23.88
N GLU A 263 -26.53 25.92 24.62
CA GLU A 263 -27.00 24.61 24.14
C GLU A 263 -28.54 24.57 24.03
N LYS A 264 -29.03 24.03 22.92
CA LYS A 264 -30.47 23.90 22.66
C LYS A 264 -31.23 23.10 23.74
N ALA A 265 -30.54 22.16 24.36
CA ALA A 265 -31.11 21.36 25.46
C ALA A 265 -31.34 22.20 26.71
N TRP A 266 -30.45 23.14 27.00
CA TRP A 266 -30.59 24.10 28.10
C TRP A 266 -31.75 25.08 27.82
N GLN A 267 -31.81 25.63 26.60
CA GLN A 267 -32.83 26.63 26.24
C GLN A 267 -34.29 26.09 26.31
N LYS A 268 -34.45 24.77 26.26
CA LYS A 268 -35.73 24.09 26.40
C LYS A 268 -36.17 23.91 27.84
N LEU A 269 -35.30 24.15 28.80
CA LEU A 269 -35.65 24.09 30.22
C LEU A 269 -36.46 25.34 30.64
N SER A 270 -37.37 25.18 31.60
CA SER A 270 -38.04 26.32 32.20
C SER A 270 -37.01 27.14 33.01
N PRO A 271 -37.20 28.46 33.19
CA PRO A 271 -36.30 29.32 33.96
C PRO A 271 -36.07 28.77 35.38
N GLU A 272 -37.07 28.17 36.00
CA GLU A 272 -36.98 27.54 37.32
C GLU A 272 -36.01 26.34 37.28
N HIS A 273 -36.11 25.52 36.26
CA HIS A 273 -35.21 24.38 36.08
C HIS A 273 -33.78 24.81 35.75
N GLN A 274 -33.62 25.85 34.94
CA GLN A 274 -32.29 26.42 34.67
C GLN A 274 -31.62 26.91 35.96
N GLN A 275 -32.35 27.59 36.81
CA GLN A 275 -31.83 28.08 38.10
C GLN A 275 -31.39 26.94 39.04
N ILE A 276 -32.17 25.87 39.11
CA ILE A 276 -31.82 24.69 39.93
C ILE A 276 -30.51 24.06 39.42
N TRP A 277 -30.36 23.93 38.09
CA TRP A 277 -29.14 23.40 37.53
C TRP A 277 -27.93 24.32 37.75
N LEU A 278 -28.09 25.64 37.58
CA LEU A 278 -27.03 26.60 37.86
C LEU A 278 -26.56 26.53 39.33
N ASP A 279 -27.48 26.48 40.26
CA ASP A 279 -27.15 26.39 41.70
C ASP A 279 -26.46 25.06 42.04
N ALA A 280 -26.83 23.96 41.40
CA ALA A 280 -26.18 22.66 41.56
C ALA A 280 -24.75 22.66 40.95
N LEU A 281 -24.60 23.17 39.72
CA LEU A 281 -23.30 23.25 39.06
C LEU A 281 -22.33 24.17 39.77
N ARG A 282 -22.79 25.33 40.24
CA ARG A 282 -21.98 26.31 41.01
C ARG A 282 -21.37 25.73 42.29
N ARG A 283 -22.01 24.75 42.92
CA ARG A 283 -21.45 24.07 44.11
C ARG A 283 -20.20 23.24 43.77
N HIS A 284 -20.02 22.88 42.48
CA HIS A 284 -18.89 22.11 42.01
C HIS A 284 -17.87 22.94 41.23
N MET A 285 -17.98 24.28 41.30
CA MET A 285 -17.02 25.21 40.63
C MET A 285 -15.59 24.91 41.05
N GLY A 286 -14.73 24.77 40.05
CA GLY A 286 -13.30 24.51 40.23
C GLY A 286 -12.96 23.08 40.63
N ALA A 287 -13.95 22.20 40.83
CA ALA A 287 -13.69 20.78 41.05
C ALA A 287 -13.49 20.06 39.72
N THR A 288 -12.46 19.21 39.64
CA THR A 288 -12.27 18.25 38.53
C THR A 288 -12.78 16.90 38.97
N HIS A 289 -13.74 16.38 38.24
CA HIS A 289 -14.34 15.10 38.50
C HIS A 289 -13.87 14.08 37.46
N LEU A 290 -13.28 12.98 37.94
CA LEU A 290 -12.94 11.82 37.13
C LEU A 290 -14.17 10.90 37.10
N PHE A 291 -15.02 11.08 36.11
CA PHE A 291 -16.23 10.25 35.98
C PHE A 291 -16.16 9.46 34.67
N GLY A 292 -16.59 8.19 34.76
CA GLY A 292 -16.88 7.39 33.58
C GLY A 292 -18.08 7.88 32.92
N TRP A 293 -18.26 8.83 32.29
CA TRP A 293 -19.45 9.43 31.72
C TRP A 293 -20.39 10.13 32.72
N THR A 294 -20.95 11.20 32.25
CA THR A 294 -21.72 12.20 32.94
C THR A 294 -23.03 11.75 33.58
N GLU A 295 -23.48 10.51 33.36
CA GLU A 295 -24.73 10.04 34.02
C GLU A 295 -24.61 10.01 35.55
N THR A 296 -23.47 9.53 36.06
CA THR A 296 -23.23 9.53 37.51
C THR A 296 -23.15 10.96 38.09
N PHE A 297 -22.48 11.87 37.36
CA PHE A 297 -22.41 13.27 37.74
C PHE A 297 -23.79 13.94 37.66
N ALA A 298 -24.50 13.73 36.55
CA ALA A 298 -25.84 14.24 36.36
C ALA A 298 -26.80 13.71 37.45
N ASP A 299 -26.68 12.45 37.81
CA ASP A 299 -27.45 11.85 38.88
C ASP A 299 -27.12 12.45 40.27
N GLU A 300 -25.86 12.65 40.61
CA GLU A 300 -25.47 13.30 41.86
C GLU A 300 -25.89 14.78 41.92
N THR A 301 -25.70 15.48 40.80
CA THR A 301 -26.12 16.88 40.67
C THR A 301 -27.63 17.00 40.74
N VAL A 302 -28.34 16.07 40.11
CA VAL A 302 -29.78 15.96 40.14
C VAL A 302 -30.27 15.56 41.55
N ARG A 303 -29.61 14.59 42.20
CA ARG A 303 -29.95 14.22 43.59
C ARG A 303 -29.77 15.37 44.56
N SER A 304 -28.74 16.19 44.39
CA SER A 304 -28.52 17.41 45.16
C SER A 304 -29.63 18.45 44.92
N ALA A 305 -30.13 18.54 43.70
CA ALA A 305 -31.25 19.39 43.35
C ALA A 305 -32.59 18.78 43.76
N LEU A 306 -32.73 17.44 43.76
CA LEU A 306 -33.92 16.69 44.24
C LEU A 306 -34.10 16.75 45.75
N ALA A 307 -33.01 16.85 46.54
CA ALA A 307 -33.07 17.09 47.97
C ALA A 307 -33.75 18.43 48.30
N ALA A 308 -33.89 19.32 47.32
CA ALA A 308 -34.65 20.56 47.36
C ALA A 308 -36.12 20.43 46.92
N GLY A 309 -36.62 19.21 46.61
CA GLY A 309 -38.08 18.93 46.46
C GLY A 309 -38.63 19.00 45.03
N LYS A 310 -37.81 18.98 43.97
CA LYS A 310 -38.29 19.04 42.56
C LYS A 310 -37.60 18.05 41.68
N VAL A 311 -38.34 17.20 40.99
CA VAL A 311 -37.83 16.11 40.09
C VAL A 311 -37.55 16.62 38.71
N ILE A 312 -36.27 16.60 38.28
CA ILE A 312 -35.88 16.82 36.89
C ILE A 312 -35.03 15.63 36.44
N LYS A 313 -35.56 14.84 35.52
CA LYS A 313 -34.79 13.78 34.87
C LYS A 313 -33.92 14.41 33.77
N ALA A 314 -32.61 14.32 33.90
CA ALA A 314 -31.69 14.68 32.82
C ALA A 314 -31.82 13.63 31.69
N GLY A 315 -32.44 14.03 30.59
CA GLY A 315 -32.50 13.16 29.39
C GLY A 315 -31.16 13.07 28.70
N LYS A 316 -30.94 12.03 27.87
CA LYS A 316 -29.69 11.79 27.10
C LYS A 316 -29.17 13.03 26.39
N THR A 317 -30.06 13.85 25.82
CA THR A 317 -29.70 15.09 25.11
C THR A 317 -29.10 16.14 26.04
N PHE A 318 -29.60 16.23 27.28
CA PHE A 318 -29.09 17.18 28.24
C PHE A 318 -27.75 16.73 28.85
N ILE A 319 -27.57 15.44 29.06
CA ILE A 319 -26.29 14.86 29.47
C ILE A 319 -25.22 15.14 28.42
N LYS A 320 -25.56 15.02 27.13
CA LYS A 320 -24.66 15.39 26.05
C LYS A 320 -24.29 16.88 26.08
N ALA A 321 -25.25 17.75 26.34
CA ALA A 321 -24.99 19.19 26.48
C ALA A 321 -24.07 19.51 27.68
N LEU A 322 -24.24 18.84 28.83
CA LEU A 322 -23.32 18.93 29.96
C LEU A 322 -21.90 18.49 29.60
N THR A 323 -21.77 17.39 28.87
CA THR A 323 -20.46 16.91 28.42
C THR A 323 -19.80 17.85 27.43
N ASN A 324 -20.54 18.41 26.50
CA ASN A 324 -20.02 19.39 25.56
C ASN A 324 -19.55 20.68 26.27
N ALA A 325 -20.24 21.07 27.32
CA ALA A 325 -19.93 22.29 28.06
C ALA A 325 -18.76 22.15 29.04
N PHE A 326 -18.67 21.04 29.76
CA PHE A 326 -17.72 20.83 30.84
C PHE A 326 -16.72 19.73 30.62
N GLY A 327 -16.88 18.91 29.58
CA GLY A 327 -16.00 17.79 29.30
C GLY A 327 -14.63 18.26 28.81
N VAL A 328 -13.59 17.79 29.45
CA VAL A 328 -12.21 18.00 29.07
C VAL A 328 -11.57 16.62 28.81
N ARG A 329 -10.86 16.45 27.71
CA ARG A 329 -10.08 15.23 27.49
C ARG A 329 -9.04 15.08 28.58
N ASP A 330 -9.05 13.94 29.22
CA ASP A 330 -8.15 13.65 30.32
C ASP A 330 -7.68 12.19 30.22
N PRO A 331 -6.38 11.95 29.94
CA PRO A 331 -5.84 10.59 29.86
C PRO A 331 -6.04 9.76 31.12
N LEU A 332 -6.22 10.42 32.31
CA LEU A 332 -6.48 9.78 33.59
C LEU A 332 -7.98 9.65 33.87
N GLY A 333 -8.83 10.25 33.04
CA GLY A 333 -10.27 10.16 33.16
C GLY A 333 -10.80 8.76 32.87
N GLU A 334 -12.06 8.51 33.27
CA GLU A 334 -12.71 7.25 32.91
C GLU A 334 -13.16 7.21 31.46
N PRO A 335 -13.27 5.99 30.89
CA PRO A 335 -13.78 5.83 29.53
C PRO A 335 -15.21 6.35 29.39
N VAL A 336 -15.45 7.09 28.33
CA VAL A 336 -16.79 7.52 27.96
C VAL A 336 -17.57 6.34 27.40
N LEU A 337 -18.77 6.11 27.91
CA LEU A 337 -19.69 5.08 27.43
C LEU A 337 -20.80 5.71 26.58
N ASP A 338 -21.27 4.99 25.58
CA ASP A 338 -22.45 5.39 24.81
C ASP A 338 -23.76 4.99 25.51
N ALA A 339 -24.89 5.21 24.83
CA ALA A 339 -26.20 4.91 25.36
C ALA A 339 -26.47 3.42 25.65
N ASP A 340 -25.72 2.54 25.05
CA ASP A 340 -25.84 1.09 25.15
C ASP A 340 -24.79 0.50 26.11
N GLY A 341 -23.95 1.38 26.72
CA GLY A 341 -22.89 1.01 27.66
C GLY A 341 -21.59 0.57 26.95
N ALA A 342 -21.46 0.76 25.66
CA ALA A 342 -20.24 0.47 24.92
C ALA A 342 -19.24 1.64 25.02
N VAL A 343 -17.96 1.31 25.04
CA VAL A 343 -16.89 2.30 25.13
C VAL A 343 -16.84 3.14 23.84
N VAL A 344 -16.86 4.45 24.00
CA VAL A 344 -16.68 5.39 22.87
C VAL A 344 -15.20 5.50 22.54
N ALA A 345 -14.85 5.26 21.28
CA ALA A 345 -13.48 5.43 20.81
C ALA A 345 -13.10 6.91 20.68
N ASP A 346 -11.86 7.24 21.02
CA ASP A 346 -11.28 8.55 20.74
C ASP A 346 -10.82 8.63 19.29
N PRO A 347 -11.42 9.49 18.42
CA PRO A 347 -11.02 9.60 17.01
C PRO A 347 -9.58 10.09 16.82
N GLU A 348 -9.04 10.86 17.79
CA GLU A 348 -7.67 11.39 17.71
C GLU A 348 -6.61 10.35 18.09
N LEU A 349 -7.01 9.28 18.79
CA LEU A 349 -6.15 8.19 19.22
C LEU A 349 -6.38 6.92 18.39
N THR A 350 -7.05 7.06 17.24
CA THR A 350 -7.21 5.94 16.30
C THR A 350 -5.93 5.71 15.52
N ASP A 351 -5.46 4.47 15.47
CA ASP A 351 -4.27 4.07 14.74
C ASP A 351 -4.51 2.77 13.95
N TYR A 352 -3.53 2.40 13.12
CA TYR A 352 -3.62 1.20 12.30
C TYR A 352 -2.34 0.39 12.41
N GLU A 353 -2.49 -0.92 12.58
CA GLU A 353 -1.40 -1.88 12.58
C GLU A 353 -1.47 -2.82 11.38
N ASN A 354 -0.31 -3.17 10.84
CA ASN A 354 -0.20 -4.12 9.73
C ASN A 354 0.33 -5.46 10.26
N VAL A 355 -0.59 -6.37 10.55
CA VAL A 355 -0.29 -7.70 11.08
C VAL A 355 0.05 -8.64 9.93
N PRO A 356 1.20 -9.34 9.92
CA PRO A 356 1.50 -10.35 8.90
C PRO A 356 0.38 -11.37 8.76
N LEU A 357 0.05 -11.81 7.52
CA LEU A 357 -0.99 -12.84 7.31
C LEU A 357 -0.64 -14.21 7.91
N THR A 358 0.58 -14.38 8.37
CA THR A 358 1.09 -15.59 9.03
C THR A 358 0.89 -15.58 10.53
N GLU A 359 0.34 -14.48 11.09
CA GLU A 359 0.14 -14.28 12.54
C GLU A 359 -1.34 -14.05 12.87
N ASP A 360 -1.73 -14.45 14.10
CA ASP A 360 -3.05 -14.10 14.64
C ASP A 360 -3.09 -12.64 15.08
N ILE A 361 -4.18 -11.94 14.76
CA ILE A 361 -4.33 -10.50 15.04
C ILE A 361 -4.38 -10.17 16.53
N ARG A 362 -4.91 -11.07 17.35
CA ARG A 362 -5.03 -10.87 18.80
C ARG A 362 -3.72 -11.15 19.51
N ASP A 363 -3.00 -12.19 19.07
CA ASP A 363 -1.66 -12.50 19.57
C ASP A 363 -0.68 -11.36 19.22
N TYR A 364 -0.76 -10.81 17.99
CA TYR A 364 0.01 -9.65 17.60
C TYR A 364 -0.31 -8.43 18.49
N LEU A 365 -1.60 -8.10 18.68
CA LEU A 365 -2.02 -6.98 19.51
C LEU A 365 -1.47 -7.13 20.94
N ALA A 366 -1.57 -8.33 21.51
CA ALA A 366 -1.11 -8.62 22.88
C ALA A 366 0.40 -8.46 23.03
N ARG A 367 1.17 -8.79 22.00
CA ARG A 367 2.63 -8.75 22.03
C ARG A 367 3.20 -7.36 21.69
N GLU A 368 2.65 -6.70 20.66
CA GLU A 368 3.25 -5.50 20.10
C GLU A 368 2.57 -4.20 20.55
N VAL A 369 1.27 -4.22 20.86
CA VAL A 369 0.50 -3.00 21.12
C VAL A 369 0.19 -2.83 22.61
N LEU A 370 -0.39 -3.85 23.25
CA LEU A 370 -0.85 -3.75 24.63
C LEU A 370 0.25 -3.46 25.66
N PRO A 371 1.51 -3.85 25.51
CA PRO A 371 2.58 -3.45 26.42
C PRO A 371 2.83 -1.94 26.46
N HIS A 372 2.53 -1.24 25.36
CA HIS A 372 2.69 0.21 25.22
C HIS A 372 1.40 0.98 25.40
N LEU A 373 0.26 0.37 25.05
CA LEU A 373 -1.08 0.94 25.07
C LEU A 373 -2.05 -0.05 25.71
N PRO A 374 -2.07 -0.18 27.04
CA PRO A 374 -2.83 -1.23 27.74
C PRO A 374 -4.34 -1.16 27.56
N ASP A 375 -4.87 0.00 27.17
CA ASP A 375 -6.30 0.24 26.94
C ASP A 375 -6.71 0.16 25.46
N ALA A 376 -5.80 -0.21 24.57
CA ALA A 376 -6.08 -0.36 23.15
C ALA A 376 -6.91 -1.61 22.84
N TYR A 377 -7.79 -1.52 21.85
CA TYR A 377 -8.61 -2.62 21.37
C TYR A 377 -8.84 -2.55 19.87
N ILE A 378 -9.21 -3.68 19.25
CA ILE A 378 -9.43 -3.79 17.81
C ILE A 378 -10.87 -3.33 17.49
N ASP A 379 -11.02 -2.53 16.43
CA ASP A 379 -12.31 -2.24 15.82
C ASP A 379 -12.80 -3.46 15.02
N GLU A 380 -13.65 -4.27 15.61
CA GLU A 380 -14.21 -5.47 14.98
C GLU A 380 -15.18 -5.17 13.82
N THR A 381 -15.57 -3.91 13.64
CA THR A 381 -16.42 -3.48 12.53
C THR A 381 -15.61 -3.18 11.26
N PHE A 382 -14.31 -2.92 11.41
CA PHE A 382 -13.40 -2.68 10.31
C PHE A 382 -12.98 -4.01 9.68
N ARG A 383 -13.68 -4.43 8.62
CA ARG A 383 -13.55 -5.75 8.00
C ARG A 383 -13.12 -5.67 6.54
N ASP A 384 -12.50 -6.75 6.07
CA ASP A 384 -12.17 -6.93 4.67
C ASP A 384 -13.43 -7.20 3.83
N ASP A 385 -13.48 -6.60 2.64
CA ASP A 385 -14.66 -6.69 1.77
C ASP A 385 -14.83 -8.08 1.13
N LYS A 386 -13.75 -8.88 1.02
CA LYS A 386 -13.76 -10.20 0.37
C LYS A 386 -13.95 -11.34 1.37
N ASP A 387 -13.08 -11.44 2.38
CA ASP A 387 -13.11 -12.54 3.35
C ASP A 387 -14.01 -12.28 4.57
N LYS A 388 -14.46 -11.03 4.77
CA LYS A 388 -15.31 -10.57 5.89
C LYS A 388 -14.66 -10.69 7.27
N GLU A 389 -13.40 -11.05 7.34
CA GLU A 389 -12.64 -11.09 8.59
C GLU A 389 -12.27 -9.69 9.08
N ILE A 390 -11.91 -9.57 10.36
CA ILE A 390 -11.51 -8.30 10.98
C ILE A 390 -10.24 -7.78 10.33
N GLY A 391 -10.21 -6.49 9.99
CA GLY A 391 -9.10 -5.84 9.30
C GLY A 391 -9.16 -6.02 7.78
N ARG A 392 -8.40 -5.22 7.03
CA ARG A 392 -8.31 -5.29 5.57
C ARG A 392 -7.04 -5.96 5.12
N VAL A 393 -7.14 -6.90 4.19
CA VAL A 393 -5.98 -7.58 3.61
C VAL A 393 -5.28 -6.63 2.64
N GLY A 394 -3.95 -6.59 2.75
CA GLY A 394 -3.08 -5.88 1.84
C GLY A 394 -1.88 -6.74 1.45
N TYR A 395 -1.33 -6.47 0.27
CA TYR A 395 -0.10 -7.13 -0.20
C TYR A 395 0.92 -6.08 -0.62
N GLU A 396 2.15 -6.27 -0.16
CA GLU A 396 3.28 -5.40 -0.44
C GLU A 396 4.56 -6.24 -0.58
N ILE A 397 5.28 -6.05 -1.68
CA ILE A 397 6.51 -6.79 -1.95
C ILE A 397 7.69 -5.90 -1.62
N ASN A 398 8.09 -5.88 -0.35
CA ASN A 398 9.24 -5.13 0.16
C ASN A 398 10.54 -5.82 -0.26
N PHE A 399 10.87 -5.76 -1.56
CA PHE A 399 11.95 -6.49 -2.19
C PHE A 399 13.28 -6.35 -1.43
N ASN A 400 13.66 -5.14 -1.08
CA ASN A 400 14.92 -4.84 -0.41
C ASN A 400 15.04 -5.51 0.98
N ARG A 401 13.92 -5.71 1.69
CA ARG A 401 13.91 -6.38 3.01
C ARG A 401 14.52 -7.77 2.96
N PHE A 402 14.35 -8.50 1.86
CA PHE A 402 14.81 -9.89 1.71
C PHE A 402 16.29 -10.00 1.38
N PHE A 403 16.92 -8.90 0.95
CA PHE A 403 18.34 -8.83 0.58
C PHE A 403 19.12 -7.84 1.43
N TYR A 404 18.47 -7.24 2.44
CA TYR A 404 19.12 -6.29 3.33
C TYR A 404 20.16 -7.02 4.19
N GLN A 405 21.41 -6.58 4.09
CA GLN A 405 22.48 -6.98 4.99
C GLN A 405 22.88 -5.77 5.83
N TYR A 406 22.78 -5.90 7.14
CA TYR A 406 23.22 -4.83 8.02
C TYR A 406 24.72 -4.66 7.91
N VAL A 407 25.15 -3.53 7.40
CA VAL A 407 26.55 -3.11 7.44
C VAL A 407 26.67 -2.09 8.57
N PRO A 408 27.39 -2.40 9.67
CA PRO A 408 27.55 -1.46 10.75
C PRO A 408 28.19 -0.16 10.22
N PRO A 409 27.78 1.01 10.71
CA PRO A 409 28.39 2.27 10.30
C PRO A 409 29.88 2.26 10.64
N ARG A 410 30.69 2.82 9.75
CA ARG A 410 32.13 2.95 9.96
C ARG A 410 32.40 3.75 11.23
N LYS A 411 33.43 3.40 11.96
CA LYS A 411 33.81 4.14 13.16
C LYS A 411 34.19 5.57 12.79
N LEU A 412 33.76 6.51 13.59
CA LEU A 412 34.02 7.94 13.35
C LEU A 412 35.52 8.24 13.16
N HIS A 413 36.36 7.58 13.95
CA HIS A 413 37.83 7.67 13.86
C HIS A 413 38.37 7.27 12.46
N ASP A 414 37.80 6.24 11.83
CA ASP A 414 38.26 5.78 10.51
C ASP A 414 37.84 6.80 9.42
N ILE A 415 36.66 7.39 9.56
CA ILE A 415 36.16 8.44 8.67
C ILE A 415 37.02 9.72 8.81
N ASP A 416 37.36 10.13 10.05
CA ASP A 416 38.19 11.28 10.32
C ASP A 416 39.63 11.09 9.78
N ALA A 417 40.16 9.88 9.87
CA ALA A 417 41.50 9.57 9.33
C ALA A 417 41.52 9.70 7.79
N GLU A 418 40.53 9.17 7.11
CA GLU A 418 40.39 9.29 5.63
C GLU A 418 40.17 10.73 5.19
N LEU A 419 39.30 11.50 5.88
CA LEU A 419 39.10 12.90 5.59
C LEU A 419 40.41 13.70 5.66
N LYS A 420 41.21 13.49 6.73
CA LYS A 420 42.51 14.14 6.86
C LYS A 420 43.50 13.75 5.77
N GLN A 421 43.43 12.49 5.33
CA GLN A 421 44.26 12.05 4.22
C GLN A 421 43.89 12.74 2.92
N VAL A 422 42.57 12.78 2.59
CA VAL A 422 42.05 13.46 1.38
C VAL A 422 42.34 14.97 1.42
N GLU A 423 42.20 15.63 2.59
CA GLU A 423 42.58 17.03 2.77
C GLU A 423 44.06 17.29 2.48
N SER A 424 44.94 16.39 2.96
CA SER A 424 46.39 16.45 2.70
C SER A 424 46.70 16.26 1.21
N GLU A 425 46.07 15.31 0.55
CA GLU A 425 46.22 15.07 -0.89
C GLU A 425 45.77 16.28 -1.72
N ILE A 426 44.59 16.86 -1.39
CA ILE A 426 44.11 18.09 -2.04
C ILE A 426 45.09 19.25 -1.83
N ALA A 427 45.63 19.43 -0.62
CA ALA A 427 46.58 20.49 -0.32
C ALA A 427 47.87 20.31 -1.13
N ALA A 428 48.34 19.05 -1.26
CA ALA A 428 49.54 18.76 -2.07
C ALA A 428 49.34 19.04 -3.55
N LEU A 429 48.18 18.66 -4.13
CA LEU A 429 47.82 18.93 -5.53
C LEU A 429 47.67 20.44 -5.81
N LEU A 430 47.06 21.17 -4.88
CA LEU A 430 46.93 22.61 -5.00
C LEU A 430 48.29 23.34 -4.92
N ALA A 431 49.23 22.86 -4.08
CA ALA A 431 50.57 23.39 -4.02
C ALA A 431 51.39 23.14 -5.31
N GLU A 432 51.17 21.99 -5.96
CA GLU A 432 51.80 21.63 -7.22
C GLU A 432 51.30 22.53 -8.37
N VAL A 433 50.00 22.79 -8.45
CA VAL A 433 49.42 23.73 -9.44
C VAL A 433 49.83 25.18 -9.20
N ALA A 434 50.06 25.59 -7.95
CA ALA A 434 50.49 26.95 -7.61
C ALA A 434 51.96 27.24 -7.88
N THR A 435 52.79 26.20 -8.17
CA THR A 435 54.19 26.29 -8.47
C THR A 435 54.52 26.24 -9.98
N GLU A 436 53.55 25.99 -10.84
CA GLU A 436 53.57 26.21 -12.29
C GLU A 436 53.04 27.63 -12.64
#